data_26faca88109687bba075506764d85c34
#
_entry.id   26faca88109687bba075506764d85c34
#
_cell.length_a   1.000
_cell.length_b   1.000
_cell.length_c   1.000
_cell.angle_alpha   90.00
_cell.angle_beta   90.00
_cell.angle_gamma   90.00
#
_symmetry.space_group_name_H-M   'P 1'
#
loop_
_entity.id
_entity.type
_entity.pdbx_description
1 polymer ?
#
loop_
_entity_poly.entity_id
_entity_poly.type
_entity_poly.pdbx_seq_one_letter_code
_entity_poly.pdbx_strand_id
1 'polypeptide(L)'
;MTRLLLPLLLGIPLVAAIPAPVALPTPPGIPSAATAESELAALTVAAQGSSAGYSRDLFPHWISQGGSCNTREVVLARDGTSIVKDSSCYPTSGSWYSPYDGATWTQASDVDIDHVVPLANAWRSGASSWTTAQRQAFANDLTNPQLMAVTDNVNQAKGDDGPEDWKPPLTSYYCTYAKMWVRVKYAYDLTITSAEKSALVSMLDTC
;
A
#
# COMPACT_ATOMS: atom_id res chain seq x y z
N MET A 1 32.21 66.06 32.04
CA MET A 1 30.95 65.54 31.51
C MET A 1 31.26 64.31 30.67
N THR A 2 31.24 63.16 31.29
CA THR A 2 31.63 61.89 30.65
C THR A 2 30.35 61.18 30.22
N ARG A 3 30.12 61.05 28.90
CA ARG A 3 28.97 60.33 28.33
C ARG A 3 29.28 58.82 28.31
N LEU A 4 28.51 58.06 29.09
CA LEU A 4 28.49 56.60 29.05
C LEU A 4 27.71 56.13 27.81
N LEU A 5 28.38 55.46 26.87
CA LEU A 5 27.74 54.76 25.74
C LEU A 5 27.31 53.35 26.20
N LEU A 6 26.01 53.10 26.20
CA LEU A 6 25.43 51.78 26.48
C LEU A 6 25.42 50.94 25.19
N PRO A 7 25.94 49.73 25.16
CA PRO A 7 25.86 48.90 23.96
C PRO A 7 24.43 48.33 23.75
N LEU A 8 23.89 48.56 22.57
CA LEU A 8 22.60 48.00 22.11
C LEU A 8 22.83 46.54 21.72
N LEU A 9 22.36 45.59 22.54
CA LEU A 9 22.34 44.18 22.23
C LEU A 9 21.22 43.91 21.23
N LEU A 10 21.56 43.69 19.94
CA LEU A 10 20.63 43.15 18.93
C LEU A 10 20.39 41.66 19.26
N GLY A 11 19.22 41.37 19.78
CA GLY A 11 18.74 40.00 19.92
C GLY A 11 18.39 39.41 18.53
N ILE A 12 19.13 38.41 18.10
CA ILE A 12 18.81 37.65 16.88
C ILE A 12 17.62 36.72 17.22
N PRO A 13 16.48 36.81 16.50
CA PRO A 13 15.38 35.89 16.74
C PRO A 13 15.79 34.47 16.36
N LEU A 14 15.70 33.54 17.31
CA LEU A 14 15.88 32.10 17.09
C LEU A 14 14.65 31.61 16.29
N VAL A 15 14.80 31.44 15.00
CA VAL A 15 13.76 30.78 14.18
C VAL A 15 13.82 29.32 14.49
N ALA A 16 12.85 28.79 15.24
CA ALA A 16 12.69 27.37 15.44
C ALA A 16 12.40 26.70 14.08
N ALA A 17 13.28 25.84 13.64
CA ALA A 17 13.04 25.03 12.45
C ALA A 17 11.85 24.09 12.71
N ILE A 18 10.79 24.23 11.90
CA ILE A 18 9.68 23.30 11.89
C ILE A 18 10.25 21.95 11.37
N PRO A 19 10.15 20.83 12.13
CA PRO A 19 10.61 19.55 11.64
C PRO A 19 9.90 19.21 10.32
N ALA A 20 10.66 18.79 9.32
CA ALA A 20 10.08 18.34 8.07
C ALA A 20 9.11 17.15 8.35
N PRO A 21 7.96 17.10 7.65
CA PRO A 21 7.05 15.97 7.81
C PRO A 21 7.81 14.68 7.51
N VAL A 22 7.74 13.72 8.43
CA VAL A 22 8.29 12.38 8.21
C VAL A 22 7.50 11.76 7.06
N ALA A 23 8.19 11.38 6.00
CA ALA A 23 7.55 10.66 4.90
C ALA A 23 6.98 9.35 5.45
N LEU A 24 5.67 9.15 5.24
CA LEU A 24 5.02 7.90 5.64
C LEU A 24 5.63 6.75 4.83
N PRO A 25 5.85 5.59 5.46
CA PRO A 25 6.27 4.40 4.74
C PRO A 25 5.27 4.08 3.63
N THR A 26 5.78 3.86 2.42
CA THR A 26 4.96 3.56 1.25
C THR A 26 5.46 2.29 0.59
N PRO A 27 4.57 1.44 0.03
CA PRO A 27 4.98 0.30 -0.77
C PRO A 27 5.92 0.73 -1.91
N PRO A 28 6.89 -0.10 -2.29
CA PRO A 28 7.78 0.20 -3.40
C PRO A 28 7.05 0.14 -4.75
N GLY A 29 7.64 0.73 -5.77
CA GLY A 29 7.19 0.58 -7.15
C GLY A 29 5.93 1.35 -7.53
N ILE A 30 5.45 2.29 -6.71
CA ILE A 30 4.31 3.15 -7.07
C ILE A 30 4.73 4.06 -8.22
N PRO A 31 4.05 4.01 -9.40
CA PRO A 31 4.42 4.81 -10.55
C PRO A 31 4.02 6.28 -10.40
N SER A 32 4.51 7.14 -11.31
CA SER A 32 3.94 8.47 -11.49
C SER A 32 2.50 8.38 -12.03
N ALA A 33 1.70 9.43 -11.92
CA ALA A 33 0.36 9.47 -12.50
C ALA A 33 0.40 9.20 -14.02
N ALA A 34 1.26 9.89 -14.75
CA ALA A 34 1.39 9.70 -16.19
C ALA A 34 1.83 8.27 -16.60
N THR A 35 2.66 7.62 -15.79
CA THR A 35 3.03 6.21 -15.99
C THR A 35 1.82 5.30 -15.74
N ALA A 36 1.07 5.52 -14.66
CA ALA A 36 -0.12 4.74 -14.33
C ALA A 36 -1.21 4.90 -15.40
N GLU A 37 -1.43 6.10 -15.94
CA GLU A 37 -2.36 6.33 -17.06
C GLU A 37 -1.94 5.54 -18.31
N SER A 38 -0.65 5.53 -18.64
CA SER A 38 -0.12 4.77 -19.77
C SER A 38 -0.26 3.26 -19.57
N GLU A 39 0.04 2.77 -18.35
CA GLU A 39 -0.16 1.36 -17.97
C GLU A 39 -1.64 0.98 -18.01
N LEU A 40 -2.55 1.83 -17.49
CA LEU A 40 -4.01 1.62 -17.53
C LEU A 40 -4.54 1.55 -18.98
N ALA A 41 -4.00 2.39 -19.87
CA ALA A 41 -4.35 2.36 -21.28
C ALA A 41 -3.96 1.05 -21.97
N ALA A 42 -2.84 0.46 -21.54
CA ALA A 42 -2.29 -0.78 -22.10
C ALA A 42 -2.97 -2.05 -21.54
N LEU A 43 -3.67 -1.97 -20.40
CA LEU A 43 -4.34 -3.13 -19.82
C LEU A 43 -5.46 -3.68 -20.72
N THR A 44 -5.51 -4.99 -20.84
CA THR A 44 -6.58 -5.69 -21.57
C THR A 44 -7.89 -5.59 -20.80
N VAL A 45 -8.92 -5.02 -21.45
CA VAL A 45 -10.28 -4.96 -20.90
C VAL A 45 -11.03 -6.24 -21.26
N ALA A 46 -11.52 -6.97 -20.25
CA ALA A 46 -12.29 -8.20 -20.42
C ALA A 46 -13.32 -8.35 -19.29
N ALA A 47 -14.34 -9.18 -19.50
CA ALA A 47 -15.22 -9.59 -18.41
C ALA A 47 -14.44 -10.42 -17.39
N GLN A 48 -14.83 -10.33 -16.12
CA GLN A 48 -14.24 -11.19 -15.08
C GLN A 48 -14.48 -12.67 -15.42
N GLY A 49 -13.45 -13.48 -15.18
CA GLY A 49 -13.55 -14.93 -15.24
C GLY A 49 -14.35 -15.49 -14.05
N SER A 50 -14.58 -16.81 -14.09
CA SER A 50 -15.28 -17.53 -13.03
C SER A 50 -14.48 -17.57 -11.73
N SER A 51 -15.17 -17.48 -10.59
CA SER A 51 -14.62 -17.77 -9.27
C SER A 51 -14.54 -19.27 -8.97
N ALA A 52 -15.05 -20.13 -9.85
CA ALA A 52 -15.03 -21.59 -9.65
C ALA A 52 -13.59 -22.09 -9.44
N GLY A 53 -13.42 -22.92 -8.42
CA GLY A 53 -12.11 -23.48 -8.06
C GLY A 53 -11.19 -22.51 -7.32
N TYR A 54 -11.59 -21.28 -7.05
CA TYR A 54 -10.80 -20.40 -6.21
C TYR A 54 -10.72 -20.89 -4.76
N SER A 55 -9.53 -20.88 -4.22
CA SER A 55 -9.26 -20.92 -2.78
C SER A 55 -8.06 -20.03 -2.51
N ARG A 56 -8.09 -19.33 -1.37
CA ARG A 56 -6.94 -18.53 -0.91
C ARG A 56 -5.68 -19.38 -0.76
N ASP A 57 -5.81 -20.66 -0.42
CA ASP A 57 -4.69 -21.60 -0.25
C ASP A 57 -3.95 -21.91 -1.57
N LEU A 58 -4.57 -21.64 -2.72
CA LEU A 58 -3.91 -21.76 -4.01
C LEU A 58 -2.88 -20.67 -4.27
N PHE A 59 -2.86 -19.64 -3.41
CA PHE A 59 -1.88 -18.56 -3.38
C PHE A 59 -1.03 -18.72 -2.10
N PRO A 60 0.04 -19.54 -2.09
CA PRO A 60 0.88 -19.66 -0.91
C PRO A 60 1.42 -18.29 -0.51
N HIS A 61 0.92 -17.75 0.60
CA HIS A 61 1.25 -16.43 1.11
C HIS A 61 1.96 -16.53 2.46
N TRP A 62 2.55 -15.43 2.88
CA TRP A 62 3.37 -15.32 4.10
C TRP A 62 4.53 -16.33 4.12
N ILE A 63 5.18 -16.53 2.96
CA ILE A 63 6.37 -17.40 2.87
C ILE A 63 7.55 -16.79 3.63
N SER A 64 8.52 -17.64 4.01
CA SER A 64 9.76 -17.17 4.62
C SER A 64 10.52 -16.22 3.70
N GLN A 65 10.98 -15.10 4.25
CA GLN A 65 11.80 -14.08 3.56
C GLN A 65 13.25 -14.08 4.06
N GLY A 66 13.62 -15.12 4.81
CA GLY A 66 14.94 -15.28 5.41
C GLY A 66 14.95 -14.95 6.91
N GLY A 67 15.89 -15.54 7.62
CA GLY A 67 15.89 -15.53 9.09
C GLY A 67 14.60 -16.13 9.64
N SER A 68 14.01 -15.49 10.65
CA SER A 68 12.72 -15.88 11.23
C SER A 68 11.52 -15.09 10.65
N CYS A 69 11.74 -14.19 9.69
CA CYS A 69 10.70 -13.33 9.12
C CYS A 69 9.95 -13.99 7.96
N ASN A 70 8.64 -13.88 7.95
CA ASN A 70 7.79 -14.13 6.80
C ASN A 70 7.42 -12.82 6.07
N THR A 71 6.71 -12.91 4.96
CA THR A 71 6.31 -11.76 4.14
C THR A 71 5.49 -10.74 4.94
N ARG A 72 4.55 -11.18 5.81
CA ARG A 72 3.73 -10.28 6.63
C ARG A 72 4.61 -9.44 7.56
N GLU A 73 5.55 -10.06 8.25
CA GLU A 73 6.45 -9.38 9.19
C GLU A 73 7.39 -8.41 8.51
N VAL A 74 7.83 -8.74 7.28
CA VAL A 74 8.64 -7.82 6.45
C VAL A 74 7.83 -6.58 6.09
N VAL A 75 6.57 -6.73 5.69
CA VAL A 75 5.69 -5.60 5.35
C VAL A 75 5.36 -4.77 6.59
N LEU A 76 5.03 -5.40 7.73
CA LEU A 76 4.81 -4.69 9.00
C LEU A 76 6.04 -3.87 9.43
N ALA A 77 7.24 -4.42 9.24
CA ALA A 77 8.47 -3.70 9.56
C ALA A 77 8.76 -2.55 8.58
N ARG A 78 8.40 -2.70 7.30
CA ARG A 78 8.56 -1.68 6.25
C ARG A 78 7.61 -0.50 6.48
N ASP A 79 6.34 -0.80 6.76
CA ASP A 79 5.26 0.19 6.79
C ASP A 79 5.04 0.81 8.18
N GLY A 80 5.71 0.30 9.19
CA GLY A 80 5.66 0.85 10.54
C GLY A 80 6.84 1.75 10.89
N THR A 81 6.69 2.51 11.96
CA THR A 81 7.73 3.35 12.55
C THR A 81 8.06 2.87 13.96
N SER A 82 9.32 3.03 14.38
CA SER A 82 9.81 2.62 15.72
C SER A 82 9.50 1.14 16.05
N ILE A 83 9.65 0.27 15.05
CA ILE A 83 9.31 -1.14 15.18
C ILE A 83 10.35 -1.86 16.04
N VAL A 84 9.88 -2.54 17.10
CA VAL A 84 10.64 -3.51 17.87
C VAL A 84 10.11 -4.90 17.56
N LYS A 85 11.01 -5.84 17.28
CA LYS A 85 10.68 -7.23 16.96
C LYS A 85 11.25 -8.19 17.97
N ASP A 86 10.56 -9.30 18.21
CA ASP A 86 11.11 -10.43 18.97
C ASP A 86 12.04 -11.31 18.11
N SER A 87 12.53 -12.39 18.69
CA SER A 87 13.41 -13.36 18.01
C SER A 87 12.70 -14.13 16.87
N SER A 88 11.37 -14.15 16.85
CA SER A 88 10.53 -14.75 15.81
C SER A 88 10.19 -13.76 14.69
N CYS A 89 10.76 -12.54 14.73
CA CYS A 89 10.48 -11.43 13.83
C CYS A 89 9.10 -10.76 14.04
N TYR A 90 8.30 -11.20 15.01
CA TYR A 90 7.01 -10.61 15.29
C TYR A 90 7.17 -9.19 15.89
N PRO A 91 6.48 -8.16 15.36
CA PRO A 91 6.52 -6.82 15.93
C PRO A 91 5.83 -6.77 17.30
N THR A 92 6.60 -6.53 18.36
CA THR A 92 6.12 -6.42 19.74
C THR A 92 5.72 -5.00 20.13
N SER A 93 6.21 -4.01 19.39
CA SER A 93 5.77 -2.61 19.47
C SER A 93 6.09 -1.88 18.18
N GLY A 94 5.41 -0.75 17.98
CA GLY A 94 5.57 0.08 16.79
C GLY A 94 4.41 1.05 16.62
N SER A 95 4.38 1.72 15.49
CA SER A 95 3.25 2.56 15.08
C SER A 95 3.03 2.39 13.58
N TRP A 96 1.79 2.11 13.19
CA TRP A 96 1.36 1.91 11.80
C TRP A 96 0.29 2.93 11.44
N TYR A 97 0.58 3.73 10.45
CA TYR A 97 -0.42 4.62 9.84
C TYR A 97 -1.09 3.91 8.68
N SER A 98 -2.41 3.79 8.72
CA SER A 98 -3.21 3.25 7.62
C SER A 98 -3.59 4.37 6.65
N PRO A 99 -3.11 4.35 5.40
CA PRO A 99 -3.47 5.37 4.43
C PRO A 99 -4.88 5.19 3.86
N TYR A 100 -5.57 4.09 4.15
CA TYR A 100 -6.94 3.87 3.70
C TYR A 100 -7.96 4.72 4.45
N ASP A 101 -7.73 4.97 5.73
CA ASP A 101 -8.67 5.69 6.61
C ASP A 101 -8.00 6.81 7.44
N GLY A 102 -6.67 6.92 7.41
CA GLY A 102 -5.90 7.89 8.16
C GLY A 102 -5.71 7.54 9.64
N ALA A 103 -6.11 6.34 10.08
CA ALA A 103 -5.91 5.89 11.45
C ALA A 103 -4.46 5.50 11.73
N THR A 104 -4.07 5.56 13.01
CA THR A 104 -2.75 5.11 13.47
C THR A 104 -2.94 4.10 14.59
N TRP A 105 -2.25 2.97 14.46
CA TRP A 105 -2.33 1.82 15.35
C TRP A 105 -0.99 1.56 16.02
N THR A 106 -1.01 1.05 17.24
CA THR A 106 0.21 0.73 18.00
C THR A 106 0.36 -0.76 18.29
N GLN A 107 -0.62 -1.56 17.90
CA GLN A 107 -0.58 -3.01 17.99
C GLN A 107 -0.56 -3.62 16.58
N ALA A 108 0.34 -4.55 16.33
CA ALA A 108 0.40 -5.26 15.04
C ALA A 108 -0.84 -6.12 14.76
N SER A 109 -1.63 -6.44 15.82
CA SER A 109 -2.90 -7.16 15.71
C SER A 109 -4.05 -6.32 15.13
N ASP A 110 -3.94 -4.98 15.19
CA ASP A 110 -4.98 -4.07 14.70
C ASP A 110 -4.75 -3.70 13.22
N VAL A 111 -3.72 -4.32 12.61
CA VAL A 111 -3.26 -4.04 11.26
C VAL A 111 -3.23 -5.33 10.44
N ASP A 112 -3.91 -5.31 9.31
CA ASP A 112 -3.80 -6.33 8.28
C ASP A 112 -2.75 -5.96 7.22
N ILE A 113 -2.22 -6.97 6.52
CA ILE A 113 -1.52 -6.73 5.26
C ILE A 113 -2.51 -6.98 4.13
N ASP A 114 -2.91 -5.89 3.48
CA ASP A 114 -3.76 -5.95 2.30
C ASP A 114 -2.97 -6.39 1.07
N HIS A 115 -3.59 -7.25 0.27
CA HIS A 115 -3.25 -7.41 -1.13
C HIS A 115 -4.02 -6.34 -1.90
N VAL A 116 -3.33 -5.29 -2.37
CA VAL A 116 -3.96 -4.14 -3.08
C VAL A 116 -4.88 -4.65 -4.19
N VAL A 117 -4.40 -5.55 -5.04
CA VAL A 117 -5.26 -6.37 -5.91
C VAL A 117 -5.56 -7.67 -5.18
N PRO A 118 -6.80 -7.91 -4.72
CA PRO A 118 -7.16 -9.11 -3.98
C PRO A 118 -6.85 -10.40 -4.74
N LEU A 119 -6.48 -11.46 -4.00
CA LEU A 119 -6.15 -12.75 -4.61
C LEU A 119 -7.32 -13.31 -5.43
N ALA A 120 -8.56 -13.15 -4.95
CA ALA A 120 -9.75 -13.57 -5.68
C ALA A 120 -10.02 -12.69 -6.93
N ASN A 121 -9.73 -11.38 -6.87
CA ASN A 121 -9.78 -10.53 -8.05
C ASN A 121 -8.74 -10.97 -9.08
N ALA A 122 -7.50 -11.21 -8.66
CA ALA A 122 -6.45 -11.72 -9.54
C ALA A 122 -6.84 -13.06 -10.19
N TRP A 123 -7.46 -13.98 -9.42
CA TRP A 123 -7.99 -15.25 -9.96
C TRP A 123 -8.94 -15.03 -11.11
N ARG A 124 -9.93 -14.16 -10.92
CA ARG A 124 -10.93 -13.79 -11.94
C ARG A 124 -10.35 -12.99 -13.11
N SER A 125 -9.16 -12.44 -12.94
CA SER A 125 -8.47 -11.58 -13.92
C SER A 125 -7.37 -12.31 -14.71
N GLY A 126 -7.22 -13.63 -14.54
CA GLY A 126 -6.23 -14.44 -15.28
C GLY A 126 -5.39 -15.38 -14.42
N ALA A 127 -5.23 -15.10 -13.12
CA ALA A 127 -4.38 -15.93 -12.24
C ALA A 127 -4.89 -17.36 -12.03
N SER A 128 -6.12 -17.68 -12.43
CA SER A 128 -6.65 -19.05 -12.46
C SER A 128 -5.84 -19.98 -13.35
N SER A 129 -5.21 -19.45 -14.40
CA SER A 129 -4.35 -20.20 -15.33
C SER A 129 -2.89 -20.25 -14.88
N TRP A 130 -2.49 -19.53 -13.83
CA TRP A 130 -1.11 -19.48 -13.37
C TRP A 130 -0.67 -20.77 -12.69
N THR A 131 0.63 -21.00 -12.70
CA THR A 131 1.26 -22.01 -11.85
C THR A 131 1.19 -21.60 -10.37
N THR A 132 1.32 -22.57 -9.46
CA THR A 132 1.41 -22.26 -8.02
C THR A 132 2.57 -21.31 -7.70
N ALA A 133 3.71 -21.43 -8.39
CA ALA A 133 4.85 -20.54 -8.20
C ALA A 133 4.54 -19.09 -8.60
N GLN A 134 3.79 -18.86 -9.67
CA GLN A 134 3.36 -17.52 -10.07
C GLN A 134 2.37 -16.92 -9.08
N ARG A 135 1.39 -17.70 -8.60
CA ARG A 135 0.46 -17.26 -7.55
C ARG A 135 1.17 -16.97 -6.22
N GLN A 136 2.18 -17.78 -5.87
CA GLN A 136 3.02 -17.52 -4.69
C GLN A 136 3.81 -16.21 -4.85
N ALA A 137 4.42 -15.96 -6.02
CA ALA A 137 5.15 -14.73 -6.29
C ALA A 137 4.25 -13.49 -6.17
N PHE A 138 3.04 -13.56 -6.73
CA PHE A 138 2.04 -12.50 -6.63
C PHE A 138 1.62 -12.22 -5.17
N ALA A 139 1.35 -13.27 -4.41
CA ALA A 139 0.87 -13.17 -3.03
C ALA A 139 1.95 -12.67 -2.04
N ASN A 140 3.23 -12.67 -2.44
CA ASN A 140 4.35 -12.25 -1.61
C ASN A 140 5.21 -11.16 -2.27
N ASP A 141 4.64 -10.42 -3.21
CA ASP A 141 5.39 -9.41 -3.95
C ASP A 141 5.79 -8.23 -3.06
N LEU A 142 7.09 -8.10 -2.84
CA LEU A 142 7.72 -7.01 -2.09
C LEU A 142 8.37 -5.95 -3.02
N THR A 143 8.19 -6.09 -4.34
CA THR A 143 8.81 -5.23 -5.36
C THR A 143 7.81 -4.25 -5.97
N ASN A 144 6.61 -4.74 -6.31
CA ASN A 144 5.50 -3.91 -6.72
C ASN A 144 4.62 -3.52 -5.52
N PRO A 145 3.74 -2.52 -5.64
CA PRO A 145 2.93 -2.02 -4.54
C PRO A 145 1.71 -2.92 -4.25
N GLN A 146 1.93 -4.24 -4.13
CA GLN A 146 0.88 -5.24 -3.92
C GLN A 146 0.52 -5.43 -2.46
N LEU A 147 1.48 -5.21 -1.55
CA LEU A 147 1.28 -5.48 -0.12
C LEU A 147 1.42 -4.20 0.69
N MET A 148 0.46 -3.94 1.59
CA MET A 148 0.46 -2.75 2.43
C MET A 148 -0.20 -3.01 3.79
N ALA A 149 0.39 -2.44 4.86
CA ALA A 149 -0.20 -2.47 6.19
C ALA A 149 -1.33 -1.43 6.30
N VAL A 150 -2.52 -1.87 6.67
CA VAL A 150 -3.74 -1.04 6.76
C VAL A 150 -4.58 -1.44 7.98
N THR A 151 -5.53 -0.60 8.38
CA THR A 151 -6.52 -0.92 9.41
C THR A 151 -7.26 -2.22 9.09
N ASP A 152 -7.31 -3.17 10.03
CA ASP A 152 -7.84 -4.52 9.81
C ASP A 152 -9.30 -4.53 9.37
N ASN A 153 -10.19 -3.83 10.07
CA ASN A 153 -11.62 -3.79 9.74
C ASN A 153 -11.91 -3.05 8.42
N VAL A 154 -11.07 -2.11 8.01
CA VAL A 154 -11.15 -1.44 6.70
C VAL A 154 -10.73 -2.40 5.59
N ASN A 155 -9.70 -3.21 5.83
CA ASN A 155 -9.28 -4.28 4.92
C ASN A 155 -10.36 -5.37 4.78
N GLN A 156 -10.98 -5.76 5.89
CA GLN A 156 -12.09 -6.71 5.89
C GLN A 156 -13.31 -6.18 5.12
N ALA A 157 -13.60 -4.88 5.26
CA ALA A 157 -14.67 -4.23 4.50
C ALA A 157 -14.36 -4.13 2.98
N LYS A 158 -13.08 -4.03 2.60
CA LYS A 158 -12.66 -4.10 1.20
C LYS A 158 -12.87 -5.49 0.61
N GLY A 159 -12.52 -6.54 1.35
CA GLY A 159 -12.65 -7.93 0.91
C GLY A 159 -12.00 -8.17 -0.46
N ASP A 160 -12.79 -8.73 -1.39
CA ASP A 160 -12.37 -9.06 -2.76
C ASP A 160 -12.79 -8.02 -3.80
N ASP A 161 -13.31 -6.88 -3.36
CA ASP A 161 -13.88 -5.84 -4.20
C ASP A 161 -12.83 -5.12 -5.05
N GLY A 162 -13.22 -4.73 -6.24
CA GLY A 162 -12.47 -3.86 -7.11
C GLY A 162 -12.73 -2.38 -6.82
N PRO A 163 -11.99 -1.45 -7.49
CA PRO A 163 -12.15 -0.01 -7.28
C PRO A 163 -13.51 0.54 -7.73
N GLU A 164 -14.29 -0.23 -8.47
CA GLU A 164 -15.66 0.08 -8.81
C GLU A 164 -16.64 -0.08 -7.63
N ASP A 165 -16.38 -1.05 -6.75
CA ASP A 165 -17.27 -1.42 -5.64
C ASP A 165 -16.76 -0.90 -4.30
N TRP A 166 -15.44 -0.80 -4.12
CA TRP A 166 -14.81 -0.30 -2.91
C TRP A 166 -13.67 0.70 -3.19
N LYS A 167 -13.59 1.73 -2.38
CA LYS A 167 -12.53 2.74 -2.39
C LYS A 167 -12.08 3.05 -0.96
N PRO A 168 -10.79 3.43 -0.74
CA PRO A 168 -10.35 3.89 0.56
C PRO A 168 -11.27 4.97 1.13
N PRO A 169 -11.68 4.91 2.41
CA PRO A 169 -12.45 5.97 3.04
C PRO A 169 -11.78 7.35 2.94
N LEU A 170 -10.45 7.39 3.00
CA LEU A 170 -9.67 8.61 2.86
C LEU A 170 -9.52 8.99 1.38
N THR A 171 -10.33 9.93 0.90
CA THR A 171 -10.38 10.33 -0.52
C THR A 171 -9.08 10.90 -1.06
N SER A 172 -8.25 11.52 -0.20
CA SER A 172 -6.91 12.00 -0.59
C SER A 172 -5.94 10.88 -0.98
N TYR A 173 -6.28 9.62 -0.70
CA TYR A 173 -5.48 8.47 -1.09
C TYR A 173 -5.88 7.86 -2.45
N TYR A 174 -6.94 8.34 -3.09
CA TYR A 174 -7.46 7.79 -4.36
C TYR A 174 -6.40 7.74 -5.46
N CYS A 175 -5.70 8.84 -5.71
CA CYS A 175 -4.62 8.88 -6.70
C CYS A 175 -3.58 7.78 -6.44
N THR A 176 -3.11 7.65 -5.21
CA THR A 176 -2.08 6.66 -4.85
C THR A 176 -2.61 5.24 -4.96
N TYR A 177 -3.82 4.98 -4.47
CA TYR A 177 -4.45 3.66 -4.56
C TYR A 177 -4.64 3.21 -6.02
N ALA A 178 -5.13 4.09 -6.88
CA ALA A 178 -5.29 3.79 -8.31
C ALA A 178 -3.96 3.48 -8.99
N LYS A 179 -2.91 4.26 -8.70
CA LYS A 179 -1.56 3.99 -9.23
C LYS A 179 -1.04 2.62 -8.82
N MET A 180 -1.26 2.23 -7.55
CA MET A 180 -0.85 0.93 -7.03
C MET A 180 -1.61 -0.20 -7.73
N TRP A 181 -2.94 -0.09 -7.81
CA TRP A 181 -3.80 -1.08 -8.47
C TRP A 181 -3.41 -1.31 -9.92
N VAL A 182 -3.29 -0.23 -10.69
CA VAL A 182 -2.89 -0.27 -12.10
C VAL A 182 -1.52 -0.93 -12.27
N ARG A 183 -0.53 -0.51 -11.45
CA ARG A 183 0.82 -1.06 -11.50
C ARG A 183 0.83 -2.56 -11.26
N VAL A 184 0.09 -3.04 -10.27
CA VAL A 184 0.01 -4.48 -9.96
C VAL A 184 -0.64 -5.24 -11.10
N LYS A 185 -1.78 -4.78 -11.62
CA LYS A 185 -2.45 -5.42 -12.76
C LYS A 185 -1.53 -5.48 -13.99
N TYR A 186 -0.82 -4.39 -14.27
CA TYR A 186 0.08 -4.29 -15.40
C TYR A 186 1.31 -5.21 -15.25
N ALA A 187 1.93 -5.22 -14.06
CA ALA A 187 3.11 -6.04 -13.80
C ALA A 187 2.86 -7.56 -13.94
N TYR A 188 1.61 -7.99 -13.72
CA TYR A 188 1.20 -9.39 -13.75
C TYR A 188 0.33 -9.76 -14.96
N ASP A 189 0.21 -8.85 -15.94
CA ASP A 189 -0.58 -9.06 -17.17
C ASP A 189 -2.03 -9.53 -16.86
N LEU A 190 -2.62 -8.95 -15.80
CA LEU A 190 -4.00 -9.22 -15.40
C LEU A 190 -4.96 -8.35 -16.19
N THR A 191 -6.13 -8.91 -16.53
CA THR A 191 -7.21 -8.16 -17.18
C THR A 191 -7.93 -7.23 -16.20
N ILE A 192 -8.63 -6.22 -16.72
CA ILE A 192 -9.56 -5.37 -15.97
C ILE A 192 -10.93 -5.36 -16.62
N THR A 193 -11.98 -5.12 -15.82
CA THR A 193 -13.31 -4.86 -16.37
C THR A 193 -13.45 -3.41 -16.85
N SER A 194 -14.49 -3.13 -17.64
CA SER A 194 -14.82 -1.75 -18.03
C SER A 194 -15.19 -0.88 -16.82
N ALA A 195 -15.88 -1.46 -15.81
CA ALA A 195 -16.26 -0.77 -14.58
C ALA A 195 -15.03 -0.44 -13.74
N GLU A 196 -14.14 -1.42 -13.54
CA GLU A 196 -12.85 -1.25 -12.86
C GLU A 196 -12.02 -0.14 -13.55
N LYS A 197 -11.90 -0.19 -14.89
CA LYS A 197 -11.19 0.84 -15.67
C LYS A 197 -11.77 2.24 -15.45
N SER A 198 -13.08 2.38 -15.49
CA SER A 198 -13.76 3.67 -15.31
C SER A 198 -13.52 4.24 -13.89
N ALA A 199 -13.57 3.38 -12.87
CA ALA A 199 -13.27 3.77 -11.50
C ALA A 199 -11.83 4.23 -11.34
N LEU A 200 -10.87 3.50 -11.93
CA LEU A 200 -9.44 3.86 -11.89
C LEU A 200 -9.16 5.18 -12.61
N VAL A 201 -9.77 5.45 -13.76
CA VAL A 201 -9.68 6.76 -14.44
C VAL A 201 -10.13 7.86 -13.50
N SER A 202 -11.33 7.74 -12.92
CA SER A 202 -11.87 8.73 -11.99
C SER A 202 -10.99 8.96 -10.75
N MET A 203 -10.30 7.92 -10.27
CA MET A 203 -9.38 8.05 -9.15
C MET A 203 -8.04 8.68 -9.58
N LEU A 204 -7.54 8.39 -10.79
CA LEU A 204 -6.32 9.03 -11.33
C LEU A 204 -6.55 10.51 -11.63
N ASP A 205 -7.76 10.93 -11.98
CA ASP A 205 -8.13 12.34 -12.17
C ASP A 205 -7.97 13.17 -10.88
N THR A 206 -7.79 12.53 -9.72
CA THR A 206 -7.49 13.21 -8.44
C THR A 206 -5.99 13.46 -8.23
N CYS A 207 -5.13 13.01 -9.13
CA CYS A 207 -3.70 13.24 -9.06
C CYS A 207 -3.32 14.65 -9.45
#